data_3400eb5cd08dd5e7c8928cb050651ca1
#
_entry.id   3400eb5cd08dd5e7c8928cb050651ca1
#
_cell.length_a   1.000
_cell.length_b   1.000
_cell.length_c   1.000
_cell.angle_alpha   90.00
_cell.angle_beta   90.00
_cell.angle_gamma   90.00
#
_symmetry.space_group_name_H-M   'P 1'
#
loop_
_entity.id
_entity.type
_entity.pdbx_description
1 polymer ?
#
loop_
_entity_poly.entity_id
_entity_poly.type
_entity_poly.pdbx_seq_one_letter_code
_entity_poly.pdbx_strand_id
1 'polypeptide(L)'
;MLLKRLVFFGGKGGVGKCTLSCAVALELSKREKTLLVSIDPAHSLSGIFLVEVGDQIKRLKDQLFAIEMKAEALVEDYAEKVLSTLTEFLPTVRSGIKEYAKYIRHSPTAQETAILDKILDYCEEFAYVVVDSAPTGQMLRLFETFHMVSGWFDFLSQVAKERHKVERFMGREDRLPKLIEERKQKLQNLANILRERTTVFAVANEEPLSLQEAQDIRNKLKDIEVQLVINRWNYMECDCIKIPEIEKPYGFEALERLSIKPILDYLLR
;
A
#
# COMPACT_ATOMS: atom_id res chain seq x y z
N MET A 1 -13.69 -12.28 3.17
CA MET A 1 -12.56 -11.44 2.70
C MET A 1 -12.01 -12.05 1.43
N LEU A 2 -12.01 -11.29 0.34
CA LEU A 2 -11.62 -11.76 -1.00
C LEU A 2 -10.10 -11.83 -1.17
N LEU A 3 -9.33 -10.96 -0.48
CA LEU A 3 -7.89 -10.81 -0.66
C LEU A 3 -7.13 -12.12 -0.42
N LYS A 4 -6.37 -12.54 -1.41
CA LYS A 4 -5.42 -13.64 -1.33
C LYS A 4 -4.02 -13.15 -0.96
N ARG A 5 -3.54 -12.12 -1.67
CA ARG A 5 -2.23 -11.52 -1.43
C ARG A 5 -2.23 -10.01 -1.70
N LEU A 6 -1.52 -9.28 -0.83
CA LEU A 6 -1.07 -7.91 -1.04
C LEU A 6 0.43 -7.96 -1.32
N VAL A 7 0.85 -7.43 -2.46
CA VAL A 7 2.24 -7.55 -2.95
C VAL A 7 2.84 -6.17 -3.14
N PHE A 8 4.00 -5.92 -2.55
CA PHE A 8 4.76 -4.69 -2.75
C PHE A 8 6.05 -4.95 -3.51
N PHE A 9 6.40 -4.04 -4.40
CA PHE A 9 7.71 -4.01 -5.06
C PHE A 9 8.49 -2.81 -4.57
N GLY A 10 9.55 -3.03 -3.77
CA GLY A 10 10.43 -2.01 -3.23
C GLY A 10 11.85 -2.12 -3.79
N GLY A 11 12.67 -1.08 -3.63
CA GLY A 11 14.07 -1.04 -4.06
C GLY A 11 14.46 0.29 -4.68
N LYS A 12 15.75 0.42 -5.04
CA LYS A 12 16.34 1.61 -5.65
C LYS A 12 15.61 2.07 -6.91
N GLY A 13 15.71 3.34 -7.26
CA GLY A 13 15.24 3.85 -8.55
C GLY A 13 15.92 3.15 -9.72
N GLY A 14 15.15 2.79 -10.76
CA GLY A 14 15.70 2.19 -12.00
C GLY A 14 15.97 0.68 -11.96
N VAL A 15 15.75 -0.02 -10.85
CA VAL A 15 15.96 -1.48 -10.74
C VAL A 15 14.91 -2.33 -11.46
N GLY A 16 13.81 -1.73 -11.97
CA GLY A 16 12.78 -2.42 -12.72
C GLY A 16 11.55 -2.81 -11.90
N LYS A 17 11.31 -2.19 -10.73
CA LYS A 17 10.12 -2.42 -9.88
C LYS A 17 8.82 -2.35 -10.67
N CYS A 18 8.59 -1.22 -11.37
CA CYS A 18 7.37 -0.97 -12.13
C CYS A 18 7.14 -2.01 -13.23
N THR A 19 8.20 -2.46 -13.91
CA THR A 19 8.09 -3.51 -14.92
C THR A 19 7.71 -4.85 -14.32
N LEU A 20 8.35 -5.23 -13.19
CA LEU A 20 8.05 -6.49 -12.50
C LEU A 20 6.66 -6.48 -11.88
N SER A 21 6.24 -5.37 -11.27
CA SER A 21 4.90 -5.22 -10.71
C SER A 21 3.82 -5.33 -11.80
N CYS A 22 4.03 -4.70 -12.97
CA CYS A 22 3.15 -4.82 -14.13
C CYS A 22 3.03 -6.27 -14.63
N ALA A 23 4.16 -6.96 -14.80
CA ALA A 23 4.17 -8.34 -15.28
C ALA A 23 3.50 -9.30 -14.29
N VAL A 24 3.79 -9.16 -12.98
CA VAL A 24 3.17 -9.99 -11.93
C VAL A 24 1.68 -9.73 -11.84
N ALA A 25 1.23 -8.48 -11.87
CA ALA A 25 -0.19 -8.15 -11.85
C ALA A 25 -0.91 -8.72 -13.09
N LEU A 26 -0.29 -8.65 -14.27
CA LEU A 26 -0.83 -9.21 -15.51
C LEU A 26 -1.00 -10.72 -15.41
N GLU A 27 -0.02 -11.45 -14.89
CA GLU A 27 -0.11 -12.91 -14.73
C GLU A 27 -1.12 -13.35 -13.65
N LEU A 28 -1.18 -12.63 -12.52
CA LEU A 28 -2.17 -12.89 -11.46
C LEU A 28 -3.59 -12.65 -11.96
N SER A 29 -3.79 -11.65 -12.83
CA SER A 29 -5.10 -11.32 -13.40
C SER A 29 -5.69 -12.40 -14.32
N LYS A 30 -4.86 -13.31 -14.82
CA LYS A 30 -5.33 -14.49 -15.57
C LYS A 30 -6.08 -15.49 -14.67
N ARG A 31 -5.92 -15.37 -13.36
CA ARG A 31 -6.54 -16.26 -12.37
C ARG A 31 -7.71 -15.60 -11.67
N GLU A 32 -7.50 -14.38 -11.15
CA GLU A 32 -8.47 -13.67 -10.31
C GLU A 32 -8.39 -12.15 -10.49
N LYS A 33 -9.44 -11.47 -10.05
CA LYS A 33 -9.53 -10.00 -10.09
C LYS A 33 -8.33 -9.37 -9.38
N THR A 34 -7.49 -8.68 -10.13
CA THR A 34 -6.21 -8.11 -9.69
C THR A 34 -6.20 -6.61 -9.92
N LEU A 35 -5.78 -5.86 -8.90
CA LEU A 35 -5.51 -4.43 -9.00
C LEU A 35 -4.01 -4.16 -8.92
N LEU A 36 -3.50 -3.43 -9.91
CA LEU A 36 -2.17 -2.83 -9.88
C LEU A 36 -2.30 -1.37 -9.46
N VAL A 37 -1.63 -1.01 -8.38
CA VAL A 37 -1.63 0.34 -7.81
C VAL A 37 -0.23 0.93 -7.94
N SER A 38 -0.07 2.05 -8.63
CA SER A 38 1.17 2.82 -8.57
C SER A 38 1.02 3.94 -7.55
N ILE A 39 1.96 3.99 -6.62
CA ILE A 39 2.15 5.09 -5.66
C ILE A 39 3.44 5.86 -5.95
N ASP A 40 4.10 5.57 -7.07
CA ASP A 40 5.28 6.29 -7.54
C ASP A 40 4.85 7.59 -8.23
N PRO A 41 5.35 8.76 -7.80
CA PRO A 41 5.04 10.05 -8.44
C PRO A 41 5.42 10.12 -9.93
N ALA A 42 6.29 9.22 -10.41
CA ALA A 42 6.69 9.17 -11.81
C ALA A 42 5.61 8.66 -12.78
N HIS A 43 4.50 8.09 -12.26
CA HIS A 43 3.35 7.60 -13.06
C HIS A 43 3.78 6.77 -14.28
N SER A 44 4.53 5.70 -14.04
CA SER A 44 5.19 4.91 -15.08
C SER A 44 4.34 3.81 -15.70
N LEU A 45 3.16 3.48 -15.12
CA LEU A 45 2.33 2.37 -15.60
C LEU A 45 1.83 2.59 -17.04
N SER A 46 1.40 3.81 -17.34
CA SER A 46 0.92 4.19 -18.68
C SER A 46 2.01 3.96 -19.74
N GLY A 47 3.26 4.28 -19.43
CA GLY A 47 4.40 4.06 -20.32
C GLY A 47 4.78 2.58 -20.49
N ILE A 48 4.63 1.77 -19.43
CA ILE A 48 4.96 0.34 -19.47
C ILE A 48 3.91 -0.46 -20.24
N PHE A 49 2.62 -0.21 -19.99
CA PHE A 49 1.53 -0.90 -20.69
C PHE A 49 1.28 -0.36 -22.10
N LEU A 50 1.81 0.82 -22.47
CA LEU A 50 1.48 1.58 -23.69
C LEU A 50 -0.02 1.92 -23.79
N VAL A 51 -0.66 2.09 -22.63
CA VAL A 51 -2.09 2.45 -22.51
C VAL A 51 -2.21 3.43 -21.36
N GLU A 52 -2.98 4.50 -21.55
CA GLU A 52 -3.25 5.46 -20.48
C GLU A 52 -3.95 4.78 -19.29
N VAL A 53 -3.41 4.91 -18.08
CA VAL A 53 -3.97 4.37 -16.84
C VAL A 53 -4.80 5.44 -16.12
N GLY A 54 -4.16 6.51 -15.65
CA GLY A 54 -4.80 7.62 -14.95
C GLY A 54 -5.09 7.35 -13.47
N ASP A 55 -5.79 8.30 -12.83
CA ASP A 55 -6.05 8.36 -11.39
C ASP A 55 -7.40 7.73 -10.96
N GLN A 56 -8.07 7.06 -11.87
CA GLN A 56 -9.26 6.26 -11.60
C GLN A 56 -8.99 4.79 -11.92
N ILE A 57 -9.63 3.88 -11.19
CA ILE A 57 -9.50 2.45 -11.47
C ILE A 57 -9.98 2.16 -12.88
N LYS A 58 -9.07 1.69 -13.74
CA LYS A 58 -9.33 1.36 -15.12
C LYS A 58 -9.06 -0.12 -15.38
N ARG A 59 -9.97 -0.80 -16.05
CA ARG A 59 -9.75 -2.16 -16.55
C ARG A 59 -8.85 -2.10 -17.77
N LEU A 60 -7.71 -2.79 -17.74
CA LEU A 60 -6.72 -2.81 -18.82
C LEU A 60 -6.86 -4.03 -19.72
N LYS A 61 -6.92 -5.23 -19.13
CA LYS A 61 -7.00 -6.51 -19.84
C LYS A 61 -7.58 -7.57 -18.90
N ASP A 62 -8.46 -8.43 -19.40
CA ASP A 62 -9.07 -9.54 -18.64
C ASP A 62 -9.59 -9.10 -17.25
N GLN A 63 -9.02 -9.60 -16.17
CA GLN A 63 -9.32 -9.22 -14.80
C GLN A 63 -8.25 -8.28 -14.20
N LEU A 64 -7.40 -7.66 -15.05
CA LEU A 64 -6.43 -6.67 -14.64
C LEU A 64 -7.04 -5.27 -14.61
N PHE A 65 -6.98 -4.67 -13.45
CA PHE A 65 -7.32 -3.27 -13.21
C PHE A 65 -6.05 -2.52 -12.77
N ALA A 66 -5.95 -1.24 -13.10
CA ALA A 66 -4.84 -0.41 -12.67
C ALA A 66 -5.26 1.00 -12.29
N ILE A 67 -4.45 1.65 -11.46
CA ILE A 67 -4.60 3.04 -11.03
C ILE A 67 -3.23 3.65 -10.73
N GLU A 68 -3.03 4.90 -11.13
CA GLU A 68 -1.88 5.75 -10.74
C GLU A 68 -2.37 6.76 -9.69
N MET A 69 -2.06 6.50 -8.41
CA MET A 69 -2.58 7.29 -7.30
C MET A 69 -1.87 8.63 -7.19
N LYS A 70 -2.64 9.71 -7.08
CA LYS A 70 -2.12 11.05 -6.76
C LYS A 70 -2.19 11.27 -5.25
N ALA A 71 -1.04 11.33 -4.61
CA ALA A 71 -0.94 11.44 -3.16
C ALA A 71 -1.67 12.66 -2.58
N GLU A 72 -1.61 13.81 -3.25
CA GLU A 72 -2.28 15.04 -2.83
C GLU A 72 -3.80 14.88 -2.79
N ALA A 73 -4.39 14.25 -3.83
CA ALA A 73 -5.83 13.99 -3.89
C ALA A 73 -6.27 13.04 -2.77
N LEU A 74 -5.48 12.01 -2.48
CA LEU A 74 -5.76 11.06 -1.39
C LEU A 74 -5.73 11.73 -0.01
N VAL A 75 -4.78 12.64 0.22
CA VAL A 75 -4.70 13.39 1.47
C VAL A 75 -5.93 14.27 1.65
N GLU A 76 -6.43 14.90 0.58
CA GLU A 76 -7.63 15.72 0.63
C GLU A 76 -8.87 14.87 0.95
N ASP A 77 -9.09 13.78 0.22
CA ASP A 77 -10.19 12.84 0.47
C ASP A 77 -10.14 12.27 1.91
N TYR A 78 -8.95 11.91 2.38
CA TYR A 78 -8.76 11.41 3.74
C TYR A 78 -9.08 12.48 4.78
N ALA A 79 -8.61 13.71 4.58
CA ALA A 79 -8.89 14.84 5.47
C ALA A 79 -10.39 15.13 5.52
N GLU A 80 -11.10 15.16 4.38
CA GLU A 80 -12.55 15.35 4.33
C GLU A 80 -13.30 14.25 5.07
N LYS A 81 -12.91 12.97 4.90
CA LYS A 81 -13.48 11.82 5.58
C LYS A 81 -13.29 11.90 7.10
N VAL A 82 -12.13 12.32 7.57
CA VAL A 82 -11.86 12.54 9.00
C VAL A 82 -12.68 13.71 9.54
N LEU A 83 -12.76 14.81 8.79
CA LEU A 83 -13.49 16.01 9.19
C LEU A 83 -14.99 15.79 9.24
N SER A 84 -15.58 15.14 8.24
CA SER A 84 -17.01 14.80 8.25
C SER A 84 -17.36 13.99 9.49
N THR A 85 -16.51 13.01 9.79
CA THR A 85 -16.61 12.18 11.00
C THR A 85 -16.53 13.03 12.27
N LEU A 86 -15.53 13.89 12.41
CA LEU A 86 -15.38 14.75 13.60
C LEU A 86 -16.54 15.75 13.75
N THR A 87 -17.04 16.30 12.63
CA THR A 87 -18.16 17.25 12.66
C THR A 87 -19.45 16.60 13.14
N GLU A 88 -19.68 15.36 12.78
CA GLU A 88 -20.83 14.57 13.23
C GLU A 88 -20.79 14.32 14.75
N PHE A 89 -19.59 14.05 15.29
CA PHE A 89 -19.43 13.66 16.70
C PHE A 89 -19.13 14.82 17.65
N LEU A 90 -18.62 15.95 17.15
CA LEU A 90 -18.28 17.13 17.95
C LEU A 90 -18.94 18.40 17.37
N PRO A 91 -20.27 18.51 17.34
CA PRO A 91 -20.96 19.64 16.73
C PRO A 91 -20.65 20.98 17.40
N THR A 92 -20.18 20.96 18.65
CA THR A 92 -19.80 22.16 19.42
C THR A 92 -18.40 22.71 19.07
N VAL A 93 -17.57 21.94 18.35
CA VAL A 93 -16.15 22.30 18.03
C VAL A 93 -15.99 22.75 16.59
N ARG A 94 -17.08 23.12 15.90
CA ARG A 94 -17.07 23.48 14.46
C ARG A 94 -16.01 24.52 14.05
N SER A 95 -15.69 25.50 14.91
CA SER A 95 -14.67 26.50 14.60
C SER A 95 -13.24 25.96 14.63
N GLY A 96 -12.93 25.00 15.49
CA GLY A 96 -11.62 24.36 15.57
C GLY A 96 -11.40 23.28 14.52
N ILE A 97 -12.47 22.70 13.95
CA ILE A 97 -12.39 21.60 12.98
C ILE A 97 -11.69 22.05 11.69
N LYS A 98 -11.92 23.28 11.22
CA LYS A 98 -11.25 23.83 10.02
C LYS A 98 -9.73 23.99 10.22
N GLU A 99 -9.30 24.36 11.42
CA GLU A 99 -7.87 24.43 11.73
C GLU A 99 -7.27 23.03 11.84
N TYR A 100 -8.00 22.08 12.44
CA TYR A 100 -7.58 20.70 12.53
C TYR A 100 -7.40 20.05 11.13
N ALA A 101 -8.25 20.42 10.16
CA ALA A 101 -8.08 20.01 8.77
C ALA A 101 -6.72 20.40 8.19
N LYS A 102 -6.25 21.62 8.48
CA LYS A 102 -4.91 22.05 8.04
C LYS A 102 -3.81 21.18 8.65
N TYR A 103 -3.94 20.82 9.93
CA TYR A 103 -2.97 19.95 10.59
C TYR A 103 -2.96 18.55 9.96
N ILE A 104 -4.13 17.97 9.64
CA ILE A 104 -4.19 16.67 8.97
C ILE A 104 -3.49 16.74 7.60
N ARG A 105 -3.83 17.74 6.77
CA ARG A 105 -3.27 17.91 5.42
C ARG A 105 -1.75 18.09 5.41
N HIS A 106 -1.22 18.77 6.42
CA HIS A 106 0.21 19.08 6.52
C HIS A 106 0.97 18.18 7.50
N SER A 107 0.30 17.13 8.02
CA SER A 107 0.98 16.13 8.84
C SER A 107 2.05 15.40 8.01
N PRO A 108 3.26 15.21 8.53
CA PRO A 108 4.32 14.48 7.83
C PRO A 108 3.92 13.04 7.43
N THR A 109 2.90 12.47 8.09
CA THR A 109 2.41 11.09 7.84
C THR A 109 1.06 11.06 7.16
N ALA A 110 0.51 12.20 6.76
CA ALA A 110 -0.83 12.27 6.15
C ALA A 110 -0.92 11.47 4.85
N GLN A 111 0.11 11.58 4.02
CA GLN A 111 0.19 10.91 2.73
C GLN A 111 0.23 9.39 2.91
N GLU A 112 1.11 8.90 3.75
CA GLU A 112 1.25 7.48 4.03
C GLU A 112 -0.04 6.89 4.64
N THR A 113 -0.68 7.63 5.55
CA THR A 113 -1.95 7.20 6.16
C THR A 113 -3.08 7.14 5.14
N ALA A 114 -3.19 8.13 4.26
CA ALA A 114 -4.20 8.15 3.20
C ALA A 114 -4.01 7.00 2.19
N ILE A 115 -2.76 6.72 1.81
CA ILE A 115 -2.41 5.59 0.94
C ILE A 115 -2.80 4.26 1.60
N LEU A 116 -2.47 4.06 2.88
CA LEU A 116 -2.80 2.82 3.61
C LEU A 116 -4.31 2.62 3.74
N ASP A 117 -5.08 3.68 4.09
CA ASP A 117 -6.56 3.60 4.17
C ASP A 117 -7.15 3.18 2.82
N LYS A 118 -6.61 3.71 1.73
CA LYS A 118 -7.07 3.39 0.37
C LYS A 118 -6.69 1.99 -0.09
N ILE A 119 -5.47 1.53 0.20
CA ILE A 119 -5.04 0.15 -0.08
C ILE A 119 -5.93 -0.85 0.66
N LEU A 120 -6.34 -0.55 1.90
CA LEU A 120 -7.24 -1.40 2.66
C LEU A 120 -8.60 -1.54 1.99
N ASP A 121 -9.18 -0.43 1.51
CA ASP A 121 -10.45 -0.47 0.76
C ASP A 121 -10.30 -1.39 -0.48
N TYR A 122 -9.18 -1.31 -1.21
CA TYR A 122 -8.91 -2.20 -2.36
C TYR A 122 -8.75 -3.68 -1.99
N CYS A 123 -8.19 -3.96 -0.81
CA CYS A 123 -8.08 -5.33 -0.31
C CYS A 123 -9.43 -5.99 -0.03
N GLU A 124 -10.51 -5.22 0.12
CA GLU A 124 -11.87 -5.75 0.24
C GLU A 124 -12.48 -6.12 -1.11
N GLU A 125 -12.03 -5.51 -2.22
CA GLU A 125 -12.64 -5.63 -3.54
C GLU A 125 -11.87 -6.55 -4.51
N PHE A 126 -10.57 -6.76 -4.29
CA PHE A 126 -9.67 -7.47 -5.18
C PHE A 126 -9.05 -8.69 -4.51
N ALA A 127 -8.87 -9.78 -5.27
CA ALA A 127 -8.19 -10.97 -4.79
C ALA A 127 -6.67 -10.75 -4.67
N TYR A 128 -6.11 -10.00 -5.59
CA TYR A 128 -4.70 -9.59 -5.57
C TYR A 128 -4.61 -8.07 -5.68
N VAL A 129 -3.83 -7.47 -4.80
CA VAL A 129 -3.45 -6.05 -4.88
C VAL A 129 -1.94 -6.00 -5.01
N VAL A 130 -1.45 -5.50 -6.14
CA VAL A 130 -0.03 -5.35 -6.44
C VAL A 130 0.31 -3.88 -6.37
N VAL A 131 1.26 -3.50 -5.54
CA VAL A 131 1.66 -2.11 -5.31
C VAL A 131 3.05 -1.88 -5.91
N ASP A 132 3.08 -1.05 -6.96
CA ASP A 132 4.30 -0.46 -7.49
C ASP A 132 4.67 0.74 -6.62
N SER A 133 5.70 0.58 -5.81
CA SER A 133 6.03 1.59 -4.81
C SER A 133 7.09 2.58 -5.33
N ALA A 134 7.02 3.78 -4.81
CA ALA A 134 8.09 4.76 -4.85
C ALA A 134 9.41 4.18 -4.26
N PRO A 135 10.57 4.89 -4.41
CA PRO A 135 11.84 4.45 -3.87
C PRO A 135 11.79 4.03 -2.40
N THR A 136 12.71 3.16 -2.00
CA THR A 136 12.81 2.46 -0.71
C THR A 136 12.38 3.26 0.52
N GLY A 137 12.84 4.51 0.64
CA GLY A 137 12.55 5.33 1.82
C GLY A 137 11.07 5.67 2.00
N GLN A 138 10.32 5.89 0.92
CA GLN A 138 8.89 6.20 0.98
C GLN A 138 8.07 4.94 1.30
N MET A 139 8.43 3.80 0.71
CA MET A 139 7.80 2.53 1.03
C MET A 139 8.00 2.17 2.51
N LEU A 140 9.21 2.32 3.05
CA LEU A 140 9.48 2.05 4.48
C LEU A 140 8.67 2.96 5.40
N ARG A 141 8.56 4.26 5.07
CA ARG A 141 7.70 5.19 5.84
C ARG A 141 6.24 4.76 5.87
N LEU A 142 5.73 4.16 4.80
CA LEU A 142 4.37 3.62 4.77
C LEU A 142 4.15 2.59 5.88
N PHE A 143 5.07 1.66 6.05
CA PHE A 143 5.01 0.63 7.10
C PHE A 143 5.26 1.21 8.50
N GLU A 144 6.22 2.14 8.65
CA GLU A 144 6.49 2.83 9.91
C GLU A 144 5.26 3.64 10.39
N THR A 145 4.60 4.35 9.48
CA THR A 145 3.38 5.12 9.76
C THR A 145 2.25 4.20 10.26
N PHE A 146 2.11 3.02 9.70
CA PHE A 146 1.12 2.05 10.16
C PHE A 146 1.31 1.70 11.65
N HIS A 147 2.53 1.41 12.09
CA HIS A 147 2.81 1.11 13.50
C HIS A 147 2.51 2.29 14.42
N MET A 148 2.84 3.51 14.00
CA MET A 148 2.58 4.74 14.76
C MET A 148 1.08 5.00 14.90
N VAL A 149 0.32 4.89 13.81
CA VAL A 149 -1.14 5.12 13.79
C VAL A 149 -1.88 4.08 14.63
N SER A 150 -1.46 2.82 14.59
CA SER A 150 -2.04 1.76 15.43
C SER A 150 -1.92 2.07 16.92
N GLY A 151 -0.74 2.48 17.40
CA GLY A 151 -0.52 2.87 18.80
C GLY A 151 -1.36 4.08 19.23
N TRP A 152 -1.54 5.05 18.33
CA TRP A 152 -2.39 6.21 18.58
C TRP A 152 -3.86 5.83 18.79
N PHE A 153 -4.41 4.92 17.97
CA PHE A 153 -5.79 4.45 18.11
C PHE A 153 -6.01 3.63 19.38
N ASP A 154 -5.03 2.88 19.85
CA ASP A 154 -5.10 2.20 21.15
C ASP A 154 -5.25 3.21 22.29
N PHE A 155 -4.46 4.27 22.28
CA PHE A 155 -4.57 5.37 23.23
C PHE A 155 -5.95 6.06 23.17
N LEU A 156 -6.42 6.44 21.96
CA LEU A 156 -7.74 7.06 21.79
C LEU A 156 -8.88 6.16 22.28
N SER A 157 -8.77 4.86 22.08
CA SER A 157 -9.79 3.90 22.58
C SER A 157 -9.87 3.89 24.10
N GLN A 158 -8.75 4.02 24.79
CA GLN A 158 -8.75 4.13 26.26
C GLN A 158 -9.43 5.42 26.72
N VAL A 159 -9.05 6.57 26.12
CA VAL A 159 -9.65 7.88 26.45
C VAL A 159 -11.17 7.87 26.19
N ALA A 160 -11.60 7.31 25.07
CA ALA A 160 -13.02 7.24 24.73
C ALA A 160 -13.82 6.37 25.71
N LYS A 161 -13.26 5.27 26.18
CA LYS A 161 -13.91 4.41 27.19
C LYS A 161 -14.11 5.16 28.52
N GLU A 162 -13.13 5.93 28.97
CA GLU A 162 -13.26 6.72 30.18
C GLU A 162 -14.30 7.83 30.02
N ARG A 163 -14.29 8.55 28.90
CA ARG A 163 -15.29 9.56 28.59
C ARG A 163 -16.71 8.95 28.53
N HIS A 164 -16.89 7.82 27.89
CA HIS A 164 -18.18 7.13 27.78
C HIS A 164 -18.79 6.81 29.15
N LYS A 165 -17.98 6.42 30.14
CA LYS A 165 -18.47 6.20 31.51
C LYS A 165 -19.09 7.47 32.10
N VAL A 166 -18.46 8.63 31.88
CA VAL A 166 -18.91 9.94 32.37
C VAL A 166 -20.21 10.38 31.66
N GLU A 167 -20.23 10.31 30.32
CA GLU A 167 -21.40 10.73 29.52
C GLU A 167 -22.63 9.84 29.81
N ARG A 168 -22.42 8.52 29.96
CA ARG A 168 -23.47 7.59 30.37
C ARG A 168 -24.03 7.92 31.75
N PHE A 169 -23.20 8.33 32.69
CA PHE A 169 -23.64 8.77 34.01
C PHE A 169 -24.50 10.05 33.92
N MET A 170 -24.24 10.91 32.93
CA MET A 170 -25.01 12.14 32.63
C MET A 170 -26.26 11.86 31.77
N GLY A 171 -26.56 10.60 31.42
CA GLY A 171 -27.71 10.24 30.60
C GLY A 171 -27.63 10.67 29.15
N ARG A 172 -26.42 10.92 28.64
CA ARG A 172 -26.15 11.32 27.24
C ARG A 172 -25.69 10.14 26.40
N GLU A 173 -26.20 10.07 25.17
CA GLU A 173 -25.74 9.10 24.17
C GLU A 173 -24.38 9.56 23.57
N ASP A 174 -23.33 8.77 23.76
CA ASP A 174 -21.99 9.03 23.22
C ASP A 174 -21.67 7.99 22.14
N ARG A 175 -21.60 8.40 20.87
CA ARG A 175 -21.28 7.54 19.72
C ARG A 175 -19.78 7.46 19.42
N LEU A 176 -18.98 8.31 20.07
CA LEU A 176 -17.54 8.37 19.84
C LEU A 176 -16.81 7.03 20.06
N PRO A 177 -17.12 6.25 21.13
CA PRO A 177 -16.48 4.96 21.35
C PRO A 177 -16.71 3.97 20.21
N LYS A 178 -17.92 3.94 19.64
CA LYS A 178 -18.26 3.07 18.51
C LYS A 178 -17.42 3.39 17.28
N LEU A 179 -17.29 4.67 16.95
CA LEU A 179 -16.48 5.12 15.82
C LEU A 179 -14.99 4.77 15.99
N ILE A 180 -14.44 5.02 17.18
CA ILE A 180 -13.05 4.68 17.48
C ILE A 180 -12.84 3.18 17.37
N GLU A 181 -13.80 2.38 17.85
CA GLU A 181 -13.74 0.92 17.74
C GLU A 181 -13.79 0.44 16.28
N GLU A 182 -14.66 1.02 15.44
CA GLU A 182 -14.72 0.74 14.00
C GLU A 182 -13.39 1.06 13.30
N ARG A 183 -12.77 2.20 13.61
CA ARG A 183 -11.46 2.57 13.08
C ARG A 183 -10.35 1.65 13.59
N LYS A 184 -10.38 1.30 14.87
CA LYS A 184 -9.46 0.33 15.45
C LYS A 184 -9.58 -1.03 14.77
N GLN A 185 -10.79 -1.49 14.52
CA GLN A 185 -11.04 -2.74 13.81
C GLN A 185 -10.46 -2.71 12.38
N LYS A 186 -10.62 -1.60 11.66
CA LYS A 186 -10.00 -1.43 10.34
C LYS A 186 -8.47 -1.52 10.40
N LEU A 187 -7.84 -0.89 11.39
CA LEU A 187 -6.39 -0.95 11.58
C LEU A 187 -5.93 -2.36 11.98
N GLN A 188 -6.68 -3.07 12.81
CA GLN A 188 -6.38 -4.46 13.16
C GLN A 188 -6.48 -5.38 11.92
N ASN A 189 -7.48 -5.17 11.07
CA ASN A 189 -7.60 -5.88 9.80
C ASN A 189 -6.39 -5.62 8.90
N LEU A 190 -5.95 -4.37 8.80
CA LEU A 190 -4.75 -4.01 8.04
C LEU A 190 -3.49 -4.67 8.64
N ALA A 191 -3.35 -4.68 9.97
CA ALA A 191 -2.27 -5.37 10.66
C ALA A 191 -2.20 -6.85 10.28
N ASN A 192 -3.34 -7.52 10.29
CA ASN A 192 -3.44 -8.93 9.92
C ASN A 192 -3.09 -9.15 8.44
N ILE A 193 -3.58 -8.28 7.55
CA ILE A 193 -3.22 -8.33 6.12
C ILE A 193 -1.71 -8.15 5.93
N LEU A 194 -1.12 -7.15 6.58
CA LEU A 194 0.31 -6.87 6.45
C LEU A 194 1.18 -8.03 6.96
N ARG A 195 0.78 -8.69 8.03
CA ARG A 195 1.52 -9.81 8.62
C ARG A 195 1.33 -11.14 7.88
N GLU A 196 0.08 -11.46 7.50
CA GLU A 196 -0.27 -12.81 7.07
C GLU A 196 -0.43 -12.95 5.55
N ARG A 197 -0.71 -11.83 4.86
CA ARG A 197 -1.07 -11.85 3.43
C ARG A 197 -0.23 -10.91 2.57
N THR A 198 0.77 -10.25 3.16
CA THR A 198 1.63 -9.33 2.43
C THR A 198 2.97 -9.96 2.13
N THR A 199 3.43 -9.81 0.91
CA THR A 199 4.77 -10.13 0.47
C THR A 199 5.43 -8.89 -0.12
N VAL A 200 6.63 -8.57 0.32
CA VAL A 200 7.44 -7.48 -0.24
C VAL A 200 8.56 -8.09 -1.07
N PHE A 201 8.61 -7.76 -2.35
CA PHE A 201 9.75 -8.07 -3.20
C PHE A 201 10.73 -6.90 -3.17
N ALA A 202 11.86 -7.12 -2.51
CA ALA A 202 12.97 -6.17 -2.47
C ALA A 202 13.82 -6.37 -3.73
N VAL A 203 13.60 -5.49 -4.73
CA VAL A 203 14.21 -5.60 -6.06
C VAL A 203 15.56 -4.90 -6.10
N ALA A 204 16.57 -5.58 -6.56
CA ALA A 204 17.90 -5.05 -6.81
C ALA A 204 18.42 -5.48 -8.19
N ASN A 205 19.43 -4.75 -8.68
CA ASN A 205 20.33 -5.22 -9.73
C ASN A 205 21.64 -5.70 -9.08
N GLU A 206 22.56 -6.29 -9.86
CA GLU A 206 23.88 -6.74 -9.40
C GLU A 206 24.85 -5.55 -9.09
N GLU A 207 24.34 -4.46 -8.55
CA GLU A 207 25.07 -3.27 -8.14
C GLU A 207 25.12 -3.16 -6.60
N PRO A 208 26.30 -2.85 -6.00
CA PRO A 208 26.47 -2.83 -4.54
C PRO A 208 25.43 -1.97 -3.80
N LEU A 209 25.18 -0.75 -4.26
CA LEU A 209 24.20 0.15 -3.62
C LEU A 209 22.77 -0.35 -3.76
N SER A 210 22.43 -0.98 -4.88
CA SER A 210 21.11 -1.56 -5.10
C SER A 210 20.85 -2.75 -4.17
N LEU A 211 21.85 -3.60 -4.03
CA LEU A 211 21.81 -4.75 -3.11
C LEU A 211 21.71 -4.31 -1.66
N GLN A 212 22.45 -3.27 -1.26
CA GLN A 212 22.37 -2.71 0.08
C GLN A 212 20.98 -2.18 0.40
N GLU A 213 20.36 -1.41 -0.51
CA GLU A 213 18.99 -0.90 -0.31
C GLU A 213 17.97 -2.03 -0.19
N ALA A 214 18.07 -3.08 -1.01
CA ALA A 214 17.18 -4.24 -0.90
C ALA A 214 17.37 -5.00 0.42
N GLN A 215 18.62 -5.10 0.90
CA GLN A 215 18.91 -5.71 2.21
C GLN A 215 18.38 -4.85 3.36
N ASP A 216 18.43 -3.51 3.24
CA ASP A 216 17.88 -2.58 4.22
C ASP A 216 16.36 -2.73 4.35
N ILE A 217 15.65 -2.95 3.24
CA ILE A 217 14.21 -3.28 3.25
C ILE A 217 13.99 -4.53 4.11
N ARG A 218 14.72 -5.61 3.84
CA ARG A 218 14.59 -6.88 4.55
C ARG A 218 14.89 -6.74 6.05
N ASN A 219 15.90 -5.95 6.41
CA ASN A 219 16.30 -5.73 7.81
C ASN A 219 15.28 -4.90 8.60
N LYS A 220 14.58 -3.96 7.93
CA LYS A 220 13.61 -3.07 8.58
C LYS A 220 12.23 -3.69 8.68
N LEU A 221 11.82 -4.51 7.73
CA LEU A 221 10.49 -5.14 7.69
C LEU A 221 10.51 -6.56 8.28
N LYS A 222 10.90 -6.69 9.56
CA LYS A 222 11.09 -8.00 10.24
C LYS A 222 9.79 -8.80 10.42
N ASP A 223 8.65 -8.13 10.53
CA ASP A 223 7.33 -8.73 10.79
C ASP A 223 6.55 -9.00 9.49
N ILE A 224 7.15 -8.74 8.34
CA ILE A 224 6.55 -8.90 7.02
C ILE A 224 7.42 -9.83 6.18
N GLU A 225 6.78 -10.63 5.35
CA GLU A 225 7.47 -11.53 4.43
C GLU A 225 8.20 -10.73 3.35
N VAL A 226 9.53 -10.77 3.34
CA VAL A 226 10.38 -10.06 2.37
C VAL A 226 11.22 -11.03 1.57
N GLN A 227 11.12 -10.97 0.25
CA GLN A 227 11.90 -11.75 -0.70
C GLN A 227 12.83 -10.87 -1.52
N LEU A 228 14.09 -11.25 -1.62
CA LEU A 228 15.06 -10.57 -2.47
C LEU A 228 14.90 -11.02 -3.93
N VAL A 229 14.80 -10.06 -4.83
CA VAL A 229 14.74 -10.29 -6.29
C VAL A 229 15.90 -9.58 -6.96
N ILE A 230 16.74 -10.35 -7.64
CA ILE A 230 17.78 -9.78 -8.52
C ILE A 230 17.20 -9.72 -9.93
N ASN A 231 16.91 -8.50 -10.36
CA ASN A 231 16.49 -8.21 -11.73
C ASN A 231 17.68 -7.93 -12.62
N ARG A 232 17.58 -8.22 -13.92
CA ARG A 232 18.70 -8.18 -14.89
C ARG A 232 19.86 -9.04 -14.41
N TRP A 233 19.52 -10.22 -13.89
CA TRP A 233 20.50 -11.17 -13.37
C TRP A 233 21.39 -11.72 -14.48
N ASN A 234 22.70 -11.74 -14.23
CA ASN A 234 23.70 -12.28 -15.12
C ASN A 234 24.46 -13.47 -14.51
N TYR A 235 25.11 -13.26 -13.36
CA TYR A 235 26.03 -14.25 -12.79
C TYR A 235 26.02 -14.33 -11.26
N MET A 236 25.37 -13.42 -10.57
CA MET A 236 25.42 -13.39 -9.10
C MET A 236 24.79 -14.66 -8.50
N GLU A 237 25.54 -15.35 -7.65
CA GLU A 237 25.00 -16.43 -6.83
C GLU A 237 24.45 -15.90 -5.53
N CYS A 238 23.19 -16.20 -5.26
CA CYS A 238 22.49 -15.82 -4.03
C CYS A 238 21.31 -16.77 -3.79
N ASP A 239 20.88 -16.82 -2.54
CA ASP A 239 19.57 -17.37 -2.18
C ASP A 239 18.49 -16.29 -2.40
N CYS A 240 18.14 -16.09 -3.66
CA CYS A 240 17.27 -15.03 -4.11
C CYS A 240 16.51 -15.43 -5.37
N ILE A 241 15.44 -14.71 -5.68
CA ILE A 241 14.75 -14.83 -6.95
C ILE A 241 15.56 -14.14 -8.05
N LYS A 242 15.86 -14.85 -9.13
CA LYS A 242 16.69 -14.38 -10.25
C LYS A 242 15.80 -14.16 -11.47
N ILE A 243 15.81 -12.93 -11.99
CA ILE A 243 15.06 -12.54 -13.19
C ILE A 243 16.07 -12.10 -14.26
N PRO A 244 16.21 -12.82 -15.37
CA PRO A 244 17.10 -12.45 -16.45
C PRO A 244 16.65 -11.16 -17.13
N GLU A 245 17.61 -10.46 -17.75
CA GLU A 245 17.32 -9.24 -18.50
C GLU A 245 16.50 -9.54 -19.76
N ILE A 246 15.52 -8.70 -20.03
CA ILE A 246 14.76 -8.69 -21.28
C ILE A 246 14.84 -7.28 -21.88
N GLU A 247 15.14 -7.20 -23.15
CA GLU A 247 15.13 -5.95 -23.88
C GLU A 247 13.70 -5.42 -24.09
N LYS A 248 13.51 -4.10 -23.84
CA LYS A 248 12.28 -3.36 -24.14
C LYS A 248 10.99 -4.03 -23.64
N PRO A 249 10.84 -4.25 -22.32
CA PRO A 249 9.67 -4.92 -21.74
C PRO A 249 8.43 -3.98 -21.69
N TYR A 250 8.00 -3.47 -22.83
CA TYR A 250 6.86 -2.55 -22.95
C TYR A 250 5.70 -3.20 -23.70
N GLY A 251 4.49 -2.94 -23.24
CA GLY A 251 3.25 -3.53 -23.75
C GLY A 251 2.98 -4.93 -23.21
N PHE A 252 1.74 -5.37 -23.34
CA PHE A 252 1.26 -6.63 -22.75
C PHE A 252 2.04 -7.86 -23.21
N GLU A 253 2.32 -7.97 -24.52
CA GLU A 253 3.03 -9.13 -25.06
C GLU A 253 4.46 -9.25 -24.54
N ALA A 254 5.17 -8.13 -24.40
CA ALA A 254 6.54 -8.12 -23.88
C ALA A 254 6.57 -8.44 -22.38
N LEU A 255 5.59 -7.95 -21.62
CA LEU A 255 5.45 -8.27 -20.19
C LEU A 255 5.16 -9.75 -19.95
N GLU A 256 4.34 -10.39 -20.81
CA GLU A 256 4.06 -11.83 -20.74
C GLU A 256 5.27 -12.72 -21.02
N ARG A 257 6.30 -12.20 -21.72
CA ARG A 257 7.57 -12.91 -21.97
C ARG A 257 8.56 -12.82 -20.82
N LEU A 258 8.31 -11.96 -19.82
CA LEU A 258 9.17 -11.85 -18.65
C LEU A 258 9.20 -13.17 -17.88
N SER A 259 10.41 -13.63 -17.52
CA SER A 259 10.61 -14.88 -16.79
C SER A 259 10.31 -14.73 -15.30
N ILE A 260 9.05 -14.32 -14.96
CA ILE A 260 8.61 -14.07 -13.59
C ILE A 260 8.05 -15.31 -12.87
N LYS A 261 8.14 -16.48 -13.49
CA LYS A 261 7.68 -17.75 -12.91
C LYS A 261 8.16 -17.95 -11.45
N PRO A 262 9.44 -17.67 -11.09
CA PRO A 262 9.89 -17.84 -9.71
C PRO A 262 9.15 -16.95 -8.70
N ILE A 263 8.74 -15.73 -9.10
CA ILE A 263 7.91 -14.84 -8.29
C ILE A 263 6.50 -15.42 -8.11
N LEU A 264 5.90 -15.91 -9.19
CA LEU A 264 4.57 -16.52 -9.16
C LEU A 264 4.53 -17.80 -8.35
N ASP A 265 5.52 -18.67 -8.50
CA ASP A 265 5.64 -19.92 -7.74
C ASP A 265 5.76 -19.64 -6.24
N TYR A 266 6.35 -18.51 -5.87
CA TYR A 266 6.42 -18.04 -4.50
C TYR A 266 5.07 -17.53 -3.98
N LEU A 267 4.38 -16.68 -4.75
CA LEU A 267 3.11 -16.05 -4.35
C LEU A 267 1.93 -17.04 -4.28
N LEU A 268 2.00 -18.15 -5.01
CA LEU A 268 0.90 -19.11 -5.18
C LEU A 268 1.04 -20.35 -4.30
N ARG A 269 2.09 -20.41 -3.48
CA ARG A 269 2.25 -21.40 -2.40
C ARG A 269 1.23 -21.17 -1.29
#